data_a88527c03aa33cd94a2543bf4961bec7
#
_entry.id   a88527c03aa33cd94a2543bf4961bec7
#
_cell.length_a   1.000
_cell.length_b   1.000
_cell.length_c   1.000
_cell.angle_alpha   90.00
_cell.angle_beta   90.00
_cell.angle_gamma   90.00
#
_symmetry.space_group_name_H-M   'P 1'
#
loop_
_entity.id
_entity.type
_entity.pdbx_description
1 polymer ?
#
loop_
_entity_poly.entity_id
_entity_poly.type
_entity_poly.pdbx_seq_one_letter_code
_entity_poly.pdbx_strand_id
1 'polypeptide(L)'
;MIWGGVGVLCLGVLGSCKEKEKKEFKRYDGPQEEIYDVGVKYSEEGRVTVEVKTPVQLRYINGDKVFPDSVNIVFYDTLGTRITTVRSDSGRFDNAKNTYVVMGNVVVINTQKEEYLYTSELHWNPSTRKVYNDKPNKILRKRTSDLLHGTGLDAKQDFSEMKLRQVTGIVTTNAP
;
A
#
# COMPACT_ATOMS: atom_id res chain seq x y z
N MET A 1 49.46 -88.14 8.91
CA MET A 1 48.34 -87.63 9.70
C MET A 1 48.04 -86.22 9.26
N ILE A 2 46.90 -86.06 8.64
CA ILE A 2 46.48 -84.93 7.84
C ILE A 2 45.54 -84.10 8.74
N TRP A 3 45.72 -82.80 8.82
CA TRP A 3 44.71 -81.91 9.33
C TRP A 3 44.58 -80.65 8.46
N GLY A 4 43.47 -80.62 7.80
CA GLY A 4 43.07 -79.54 6.95
C GLY A 4 42.48 -78.38 7.71
N GLY A 5 42.89 -77.18 7.40
CA GLY A 5 42.32 -75.92 7.89
C GLY A 5 41.38 -75.38 6.85
N VAL A 6 40.12 -75.26 7.22
CA VAL A 6 39.07 -74.61 6.43
C VAL A 6 39.11 -73.07 6.73
N GLY A 7 39.53 -72.32 5.69
CA GLY A 7 39.47 -70.86 5.74
C GLY A 7 38.10 -70.40 5.38
N VAL A 8 37.45 -69.71 6.35
CA VAL A 8 36.14 -68.99 6.15
C VAL A 8 36.41 -67.58 5.56
N LEU A 9 36.02 -67.45 4.33
CA LEU A 9 36.09 -66.18 3.63
C LEU A 9 34.85 -65.29 4.02
N CYS A 10 35.03 -64.29 4.92
CA CYS A 10 34.00 -63.29 5.22
C CYS A 10 33.90 -62.25 4.12
N LEU A 11 32.85 -62.35 3.28
CA LEU A 11 32.46 -61.27 2.37
C LEU A 11 31.86 -60.10 3.18
N GLY A 12 32.62 -58.99 3.30
CA GLY A 12 32.12 -57.75 3.84
C GLY A 12 31.17 -57.05 2.83
N VAL A 13 29.91 -56.97 3.21
CA VAL A 13 28.88 -56.19 2.50
C VAL A 13 29.11 -54.70 2.83
N LEU A 14 29.76 -53.94 1.95
CA LEU A 14 29.84 -52.50 2.04
C LEU A 14 28.46 -51.92 1.71
N GLY A 15 27.68 -51.60 2.75
CA GLY A 15 26.45 -50.85 2.64
C GLY A 15 26.72 -49.42 2.16
N SER A 16 26.47 -49.14 0.89
CA SER A 16 26.50 -47.80 0.31
C SER A 16 25.38 -46.98 0.91
N CYS A 17 25.67 -46.11 1.89
CA CYS A 17 24.77 -45.04 2.30
C CYS A 17 24.63 -44.05 1.14
N LYS A 18 23.49 -44.07 0.44
CA LYS A 18 23.10 -43.01 -0.47
C LYS A 18 22.93 -41.74 0.36
N GLU A 19 23.79 -40.76 0.12
CA GLU A 19 23.67 -39.40 0.66
C GLU A 19 22.34 -38.82 0.17
N LYS A 20 21.43 -38.58 1.11
CA LYS A 20 20.16 -37.90 0.80
C LYS A 20 20.48 -36.48 0.36
N GLU A 21 20.16 -36.16 -0.90
CA GLU A 21 20.20 -34.76 -1.37
C GLU A 21 19.56 -33.86 -0.34
N LYS A 22 20.31 -32.92 0.20
CA LYS A 22 19.78 -31.84 1.06
C LYS A 22 18.85 -31.02 0.20
N LYS A 23 17.53 -31.22 0.34
CA LYS A 23 16.53 -30.32 -0.21
C LYS A 23 16.78 -28.96 0.42
N GLU A 24 17.26 -28.00 -0.38
CA GLU A 24 17.30 -26.60 0.03
C GLU A 24 15.86 -26.17 0.32
N PHE A 25 15.58 -25.94 1.59
CA PHE A 25 14.31 -25.32 1.99
C PHE A 25 14.32 -23.87 1.52
N LYS A 26 13.66 -23.59 0.38
CA LYS A 26 13.39 -22.22 -0.01
C LYS A 26 12.56 -21.57 1.10
N ARG A 27 13.11 -20.51 1.69
CA ARG A 27 12.39 -19.70 2.66
C ARG A 27 11.12 -19.18 1.99
N TYR A 28 9.99 -19.30 2.68
CA TYR A 28 8.73 -18.72 2.21
C TYR A 28 8.81 -17.19 2.35
N ASP A 29 8.69 -16.48 1.23
CA ASP A 29 8.75 -15.01 1.14
C ASP A 29 7.36 -14.39 0.89
N GLY A 30 6.31 -15.20 0.89
CA GLY A 30 4.92 -14.77 0.70
C GLY A 30 4.31 -14.09 1.93
N PRO A 31 3.05 -13.63 1.82
CA PRO A 31 2.32 -13.04 2.92
C PRO A 31 2.09 -14.05 4.04
N GLN A 32 2.23 -13.63 5.30
CA GLN A 32 1.94 -14.44 6.48
C GLN A 32 0.46 -14.49 6.81
N GLU A 33 -0.26 -13.45 6.44
CA GLU A 33 -1.70 -13.33 6.65
C GLU A 33 -2.37 -12.75 5.41
N GLU A 34 -3.52 -13.28 5.11
CA GLU A 34 -4.45 -12.77 4.13
C GLU A 34 -5.77 -12.47 4.84
N ILE A 35 -6.20 -11.22 4.82
CA ILE A 35 -7.38 -10.73 5.53
C ILE A 35 -8.34 -10.16 4.51
N TYR A 36 -9.60 -10.57 4.61
CA TYR A 36 -10.68 -10.13 3.71
C TYR A 36 -11.58 -9.10 4.40
N ASP A 37 -12.25 -8.27 3.60
CA ASP A 37 -13.20 -7.24 4.05
C ASP A 37 -12.63 -6.32 5.13
N VAL A 38 -11.44 -5.80 4.88
CA VAL A 38 -10.68 -5.01 5.84
C VAL A 38 -11.24 -3.62 6.00
N GLY A 39 -11.52 -3.23 7.26
CA GLY A 39 -11.84 -1.86 7.64
C GLY A 39 -10.91 -1.37 8.76
N VAL A 40 -10.10 -0.36 8.48
CA VAL A 40 -9.19 0.25 9.47
C VAL A 40 -9.69 1.66 9.78
N LYS A 41 -9.84 1.98 11.06
CA LYS A 41 -10.25 3.30 11.53
C LYS A 41 -9.11 3.93 12.35
N TYR A 42 -8.72 5.13 11.96
CA TYR A 42 -7.83 5.97 12.73
C TYR A 42 -8.66 6.95 13.53
N SER A 43 -8.41 7.01 14.84
CA SER A 43 -9.14 7.88 15.74
C SER A 43 -8.17 8.80 16.46
N GLU A 44 -8.57 10.05 16.62
CA GLU A 44 -7.89 11.08 17.41
C GLU A 44 -8.88 11.65 18.41
N GLU A 45 -8.46 11.73 19.68
CA GLU A 45 -9.31 12.24 20.78
C GLU A 45 -10.70 11.57 20.83
N GLY A 46 -10.74 10.24 20.57
CA GLY A 46 -11.97 9.45 20.60
C GLY A 46 -12.88 9.60 19.37
N ARG A 47 -12.45 10.32 18.32
CA ARG A 47 -13.20 10.51 17.09
C ARG A 47 -12.50 9.89 15.91
N VAL A 48 -13.25 9.21 15.04
CA VAL A 48 -12.71 8.67 13.79
C VAL A 48 -12.39 9.82 12.86
N THR A 49 -11.12 9.92 12.46
CA THR A 49 -10.63 10.95 11.53
C THR A 49 -10.38 10.39 10.14
N VAL A 50 -10.01 9.09 10.04
CA VAL A 50 -9.78 8.41 8.77
C VAL A 50 -10.33 7.00 8.83
N GLU A 51 -11.00 6.55 7.77
CA GLU A 51 -11.42 5.18 7.55
C GLU A 51 -10.82 4.67 6.25
N VAL A 52 -10.16 3.50 6.29
CA VAL A 52 -9.61 2.80 5.12
C VAL A 52 -10.35 1.50 4.93
N LYS A 53 -10.84 1.24 3.72
CA LYS A 53 -11.51 -0.01 3.34
C LYS A 53 -10.85 -0.61 2.11
N THR A 54 -10.63 -1.94 2.16
CA THR A 54 -10.13 -2.72 1.03
C THR A 54 -10.69 -4.14 1.10
N PRO A 55 -11.00 -4.77 -0.04
CA PRO A 55 -11.46 -6.17 -0.04
C PRO A 55 -10.44 -7.15 0.51
N VAL A 56 -9.14 -6.93 0.23
CA VAL A 56 -8.08 -7.86 0.61
C VAL A 56 -6.86 -7.10 1.13
N GLN A 57 -6.26 -7.61 2.22
CA GLN A 57 -4.97 -7.18 2.75
C GLN A 57 -4.05 -8.39 2.91
N LEU A 58 -2.89 -8.32 2.30
CA LEU A 58 -1.78 -9.25 2.49
C LEU A 58 -0.78 -8.63 3.47
N ARG A 59 -0.45 -9.33 4.57
CA ARG A 59 0.53 -8.87 5.55
C ARG A 59 1.79 -9.73 5.51
N TYR A 60 2.94 -9.08 5.46
CA TYR A 60 4.26 -9.70 5.43
C TYR A 60 4.95 -9.68 6.78
N ILE A 61 5.97 -10.52 6.95
CA ILE A 61 6.71 -10.70 8.23
C ILE A 61 7.37 -9.41 8.73
N ASN A 62 7.77 -8.52 7.83
CA ASN A 62 8.38 -7.22 8.14
C ASN A 62 7.36 -6.14 8.54
N GLY A 63 6.08 -6.48 8.59
CA GLY A 63 4.98 -5.57 8.90
C GLY A 63 4.44 -4.80 7.70
N ASP A 64 5.02 -4.95 6.50
CA ASP A 64 4.47 -4.38 5.28
C ASP A 64 3.12 -4.99 4.95
N LYS A 65 2.27 -4.20 4.31
CA LYS A 65 0.96 -4.65 3.83
C LYS A 65 0.81 -4.32 2.36
N VAL A 66 0.16 -5.22 1.63
CA VAL A 66 -0.23 -5.01 0.23
C VAL A 66 -1.75 -5.12 0.14
N PHE A 67 -2.33 -4.21 -0.59
CA PHE A 67 -3.75 -4.16 -0.93
C PHE A 67 -3.86 -4.37 -2.44
N PRO A 68 -4.00 -5.63 -2.88
CA PRO A 68 -3.95 -5.96 -4.31
C PRO A 68 -5.19 -5.52 -5.08
N ASP A 69 -6.23 -5.16 -4.36
CA ASP A 69 -7.51 -4.70 -4.88
C ASP A 69 -7.79 -3.26 -4.44
N SER A 70 -8.94 -2.73 -4.82
CA SER A 70 -9.34 -1.34 -4.59
C SER A 70 -9.16 -0.89 -3.14
N VAL A 71 -8.65 0.33 -2.97
CA VAL A 71 -8.54 0.99 -1.66
C VAL A 71 -9.43 2.21 -1.65
N ASN A 72 -10.30 2.29 -0.63
CA ASN A 72 -11.17 3.42 -0.39
C ASN A 72 -10.80 4.05 0.96
N ILE A 73 -10.50 5.35 0.96
CA ILE A 73 -10.15 6.11 2.16
C ILE A 73 -11.16 7.24 2.32
N VAL A 74 -11.68 7.42 3.52
CA VAL A 74 -12.60 8.51 3.87
C VAL A 74 -11.96 9.32 4.98
N PHE A 75 -11.89 10.62 4.80
CA PHE A 75 -11.46 11.58 5.81
C PHE A 75 -12.69 12.31 6.36
N TYR A 76 -12.70 12.47 7.68
CA TYR A 76 -13.78 13.12 8.42
C TYR A 76 -13.27 14.39 9.10
N ASP A 77 -14.15 15.37 9.26
CA ASP A 77 -13.88 16.54 10.08
C ASP A 77 -14.11 16.26 11.58
N THR A 78 -13.94 17.28 12.40
CA THR A 78 -14.13 17.21 13.86
C THR A 78 -15.58 16.95 14.28
N LEU A 79 -16.54 17.13 13.39
CA LEU A 79 -17.96 16.86 13.60
C LEU A 79 -18.37 15.47 13.12
N GLY A 80 -17.44 14.69 12.54
CA GLY A 80 -17.71 13.38 11.95
C GLY A 80 -18.31 13.44 10.55
N THR A 81 -18.28 14.60 9.89
CA THR A 81 -18.76 14.75 8.52
C THR A 81 -17.70 14.30 7.55
N ARG A 82 -18.08 13.54 6.53
CA ARG A 82 -17.19 13.15 5.44
C ARG A 82 -16.81 14.38 4.62
N ILE A 83 -15.50 14.68 4.57
CA ILE A 83 -14.97 15.84 3.83
C ILE A 83 -14.22 15.44 2.57
N THR A 84 -13.50 14.34 2.61
CA THR A 84 -12.70 13.89 1.46
C THR A 84 -12.78 12.39 1.32
N THR A 85 -12.84 11.92 0.08
CA THR A 85 -12.73 10.50 -0.26
C THR A 85 -11.59 10.29 -1.24
N VAL A 86 -10.86 9.19 -1.06
CA VAL A 86 -9.82 8.73 -1.99
C VAL A 86 -10.18 7.33 -2.44
N ARG A 87 -10.13 7.08 -3.75
CA ARG A 87 -10.25 5.76 -4.35
C ARG A 87 -9.04 5.47 -5.22
N SER A 88 -8.56 4.24 -5.18
CA SER A 88 -7.49 3.74 -6.05
C SER A 88 -7.75 2.28 -6.43
N ASP A 89 -7.00 1.77 -7.40
CA ASP A 89 -7.12 0.37 -7.83
C ASP A 89 -6.36 -0.59 -6.91
N SER A 90 -5.29 -0.10 -6.25
CA SER A 90 -4.48 -0.88 -5.32
C SER A 90 -3.75 0.01 -4.32
N GLY A 91 -3.05 -0.60 -3.38
CA GLY A 91 -2.22 0.13 -2.42
C GLY A 91 -1.22 -0.76 -1.69
N ARG A 92 -0.38 -0.11 -0.91
CA ARG A 92 0.56 -0.77 0.01
C ARG A 92 0.83 0.11 1.22
N PHE A 93 1.28 -0.51 2.30
CA PHE A 93 1.83 0.15 3.48
C PHE A 93 3.28 -0.28 3.65
N ASP A 94 4.18 0.69 3.66
CA ASP A 94 5.59 0.54 3.98
C ASP A 94 5.75 0.77 5.49
N ASN A 95 5.98 -0.30 6.23
CA ASN A 95 6.07 -0.27 7.68
C ASN A 95 7.28 0.53 8.16
N ALA A 96 8.43 0.42 7.47
CA ALA A 96 9.65 1.11 7.85
C ALA A 96 9.52 2.64 7.70
N LYS A 97 8.75 3.10 6.72
CA LYS A 97 8.52 4.53 6.46
C LYS A 97 7.23 5.06 7.07
N ASN A 98 6.41 4.17 7.67
CA ASN A 98 5.07 4.48 8.13
C ASN A 98 4.25 5.24 7.07
N THR A 99 4.25 4.72 5.83
CA THR A 99 3.66 5.41 4.68
C THR A 99 2.75 4.48 3.91
N TYR A 100 1.51 4.92 3.71
CA TYR A 100 0.58 4.32 2.75
C TYR A 100 0.86 4.87 1.36
N VAL A 101 0.83 4.01 0.37
CA VAL A 101 0.90 4.37 -1.05
C VAL A 101 -0.33 3.77 -1.72
N VAL A 102 -1.16 4.62 -2.32
CA VAL A 102 -2.29 4.20 -3.14
C VAL A 102 -1.96 4.42 -4.61
N MET A 103 -2.32 3.47 -5.47
CA MET A 103 -1.86 3.40 -6.87
C MET A 103 -2.97 2.98 -7.82
N GLY A 104 -2.86 3.44 -9.06
CA GLY A 104 -3.79 3.14 -10.16
C GLY A 104 -5.08 3.96 -10.05
N ASN A 105 -5.38 4.73 -11.08
CA ASN A 105 -6.62 5.51 -11.23
C ASN A 105 -7.04 6.24 -9.94
N VAL A 106 -6.07 6.88 -9.26
CA VAL A 106 -6.34 7.55 -7.99
C VAL A 106 -7.24 8.75 -8.20
N VAL A 107 -8.39 8.76 -7.53
CA VAL A 107 -9.35 9.86 -7.54
C VAL A 107 -9.57 10.34 -6.12
N VAL A 108 -9.34 11.63 -5.89
CA VAL A 108 -9.66 12.32 -4.64
C VAL A 108 -10.83 13.26 -4.89
N ILE A 109 -11.82 13.21 -4.02
CA ILE A 109 -13.00 14.08 -4.06
C ILE A 109 -13.10 14.82 -2.73
N ASN A 110 -12.88 16.13 -2.75
CA ASN A 110 -13.20 17.00 -1.62
C ASN A 110 -14.62 17.57 -1.84
N THR A 111 -15.54 17.12 -1.00
CA THR A 111 -16.98 17.47 -1.16
C THR A 111 -17.28 18.90 -0.74
N GLN A 112 -16.55 19.45 0.24
CA GLN A 112 -16.76 20.82 0.72
C GLN A 112 -16.32 21.86 -0.30
N LYS A 113 -15.22 21.58 -1.03
CA LYS A 113 -14.65 22.49 -2.04
C LYS A 113 -15.14 22.20 -3.45
N GLU A 114 -15.81 21.07 -3.66
CA GLU A 114 -16.20 20.55 -4.98
C GLU A 114 -14.98 20.40 -5.89
N GLU A 115 -13.85 19.92 -5.31
CA GLU A 115 -12.60 19.69 -5.99
C GLU A 115 -12.36 18.19 -6.25
N TYR A 116 -11.90 17.90 -7.44
CA TYR A 116 -11.53 16.54 -7.88
C TYR A 116 -10.07 16.53 -8.28
N LEU A 117 -9.28 15.65 -7.65
CA LEU A 117 -7.89 15.40 -8.04
C LEU A 117 -7.79 14.03 -8.68
N TYR A 118 -7.13 13.95 -9.82
CA TYR A 118 -6.81 12.72 -10.54
C TYR A 118 -5.30 12.58 -10.65
N THR A 119 -4.78 11.41 -10.30
CA THR A 119 -3.36 11.07 -10.37
C THR A 119 -3.16 9.56 -10.47
N SER A 120 -1.94 9.10 -10.70
CA SER A 120 -1.62 7.67 -10.72
C SER A 120 -1.18 7.11 -9.37
N GLU A 121 -0.73 7.98 -8.43
CA GLU A 121 -0.16 7.56 -7.15
C GLU A 121 -0.27 8.68 -6.12
N LEU A 122 -0.55 8.30 -4.85
CA LEU A 122 -0.46 9.19 -3.69
C LEU A 122 0.21 8.46 -2.52
N HIS A 123 1.06 9.18 -1.81
CA HIS A 123 1.68 8.78 -0.56
C HIS A 123 1.00 9.50 0.59
N TRP A 124 0.65 8.78 1.65
CA TRP A 124 0.10 9.34 2.89
C TRP A 124 0.89 8.83 4.09
N ASN A 125 1.41 9.76 4.89
CA ASN A 125 2.06 9.44 6.15
C ASN A 125 1.17 9.90 7.31
N PRO A 126 0.58 8.97 8.08
CA PRO A 126 -0.34 9.29 9.18
C PRO A 126 0.31 10.12 10.29
N SER A 127 1.59 9.88 10.60
CA SER A 127 2.30 10.58 11.68
C SER A 127 2.55 12.06 11.36
N THR A 128 2.86 12.37 10.10
CA THR A 128 3.07 13.74 9.65
C THR A 128 1.81 14.41 9.12
N ARG A 129 0.74 13.64 8.93
CA ARG A 129 -0.54 14.07 8.34
C ARG A 129 -0.36 14.71 6.95
N LYS A 130 0.64 14.25 6.19
CA LYS A 130 0.94 14.75 4.85
C LYS A 130 0.57 13.74 3.78
N VAL A 131 0.04 14.28 2.68
CA VAL A 131 -0.18 13.59 1.42
C VAL A 131 0.71 14.23 0.36
N TYR A 132 1.40 13.41 -0.44
CA TYR A 132 2.29 13.93 -1.47
C TYR A 132 2.48 12.94 -2.61
N ASN A 133 2.95 13.44 -3.75
CA ASN A 133 3.47 12.64 -4.85
C ASN A 133 4.43 13.46 -5.74
N ASP A 134 5.09 12.76 -6.67
CA ASP A 134 5.91 13.35 -7.72
C ASP A 134 5.37 12.99 -9.13
N LYS A 135 4.07 12.68 -9.20
CA LYS A 135 3.38 12.26 -10.43
C LYS A 135 2.64 13.43 -11.08
N PRO A 136 2.25 13.29 -12.35
CA PRO A 136 1.30 14.21 -12.97
C PRO A 136 -0.03 14.20 -12.21
N ASN A 137 -0.56 15.40 -12.01
CA ASN A 137 -1.82 15.62 -11.32
C ASN A 137 -2.73 16.49 -12.18
N LYS A 138 -4.03 16.20 -12.13
CA LYS A 138 -5.09 16.99 -12.74
C LYS A 138 -6.11 17.37 -11.66
N ILE A 139 -6.34 18.68 -11.44
CA ILE A 139 -7.34 19.16 -10.50
C ILE A 139 -8.45 19.85 -11.27
N LEU A 140 -9.69 19.42 -11.02
CA LEU A 140 -10.91 20.07 -11.50
C LEU A 140 -11.62 20.69 -10.31
N ARG A 141 -11.85 22.02 -10.35
CA ARG A 141 -12.67 22.77 -9.40
C ARG A 141 -14.02 23.06 -10.03
N LYS A 142 -15.05 22.38 -9.60
CA LYS A 142 -16.39 22.55 -10.20
C LYS A 142 -17.00 23.93 -9.95
N ARG A 143 -16.72 24.51 -8.78
CA ARG A 143 -17.27 25.82 -8.39
C ARG A 143 -16.81 26.96 -9.30
N THR A 144 -15.57 26.93 -9.72
CA THR A 144 -14.96 27.95 -10.60
C THR A 144 -14.76 27.48 -12.04
N SER A 145 -15.03 26.20 -12.32
CA SER A 145 -14.72 25.53 -13.61
C SER A 145 -13.23 25.53 -13.96
N ASP A 146 -12.35 25.68 -12.95
CA ASP A 146 -10.91 25.68 -13.18
C ASP A 146 -10.41 24.27 -13.47
N LEU A 147 -9.47 24.19 -14.41
CA LEU A 147 -8.75 22.96 -14.75
C LEU A 147 -7.26 23.21 -14.64
N LEU A 148 -6.65 22.58 -13.64
CA LEU A 148 -5.22 22.72 -13.35
C LEU A 148 -4.50 21.40 -13.61
N HIS A 149 -3.32 21.48 -14.20
CA HIS A 149 -2.38 20.38 -14.34
C HIS A 149 -1.09 20.75 -13.63
N GLY A 150 -0.39 19.75 -13.06
CA GLY A 150 0.91 19.98 -12.46
C GLY A 150 1.62 18.65 -12.16
N THR A 151 2.93 18.71 -12.03
CA THR A 151 3.75 17.57 -11.63
C THR A 151 4.17 17.76 -10.18
N GLY A 152 3.87 16.77 -9.35
CA GLY A 152 4.10 16.83 -7.90
C GLY A 152 2.97 17.54 -7.16
N LEU A 153 2.59 16.95 -6.03
CA LEU A 153 1.57 17.44 -5.11
C LEU A 153 2.09 17.38 -3.68
N ASP A 154 1.83 18.42 -2.92
CA ASP A 154 1.93 18.43 -1.46
C ASP A 154 0.58 18.86 -0.89
N ALA A 155 0.03 18.09 0.05
CA ALA A 155 -1.28 18.37 0.64
C ALA A 155 -1.32 17.99 2.13
N LYS A 156 -2.25 18.60 2.87
CA LYS A 156 -2.70 18.08 4.16
C LYS A 156 -3.51 16.80 3.94
N GLN A 157 -3.56 15.92 4.94
CA GLN A 157 -4.25 14.63 4.80
C GLN A 157 -5.75 14.77 4.49
N ASP A 158 -6.40 15.82 4.94
CA ASP A 158 -7.82 16.14 4.71
C ASP A 158 -8.06 16.87 3.39
N PHE A 159 -6.99 17.18 2.63
CA PHE A 159 -7.00 17.98 1.41
C PHE A 159 -7.57 19.38 1.57
N SER A 160 -7.56 19.91 2.80
CA SER A 160 -7.93 21.31 3.08
C SER A 160 -6.99 22.28 2.40
N GLU A 161 -5.73 21.90 2.24
CA GLU A 161 -4.71 22.63 1.49
C GLU A 161 -4.03 21.68 0.49
N MET A 162 -3.94 22.09 -0.77
CA MET A 162 -3.23 21.39 -1.84
C MET A 162 -2.33 22.37 -2.57
N LYS A 163 -1.09 21.95 -2.80
CA LYS A 163 -0.08 22.72 -3.53
C LYS A 163 0.48 21.87 -4.65
N LEU A 164 0.21 22.27 -5.89
CA LEU A 164 0.83 21.66 -7.07
C LEU A 164 2.18 22.33 -7.36
N ARG A 165 3.12 21.52 -7.81
CA ARG A 165 4.38 22.01 -8.42
C ARG A 165 4.22 22.05 -9.94
N GLN A 166 4.98 22.92 -10.61
CA GLN A 166 5.01 23.06 -12.08
C GLN A 166 3.58 23.14 -12.67
N VAL A 167 2.80 24.11 -12.21
CA VAL A 167 1.38 24.26 -12.57
C VAL A 167 1.23 24.86 -13.95
N THR A 168 0.32 24.28 -14.74
CA THR A 168 -0.24 24.84 -15.97
C THR A 168 -1.75 24.65 -15.94
N GLY A 169 -2.52 25.52 -16.57
CA GLY A 169 -3.98 25.33 -16.61
C GLY A 169 -4.77 26.59 -16.91
N ILE A 170 -6.08 26.43 -16.87
CA ILE A 170 -7.05 27.50 -17.07
C ILE A 170 -7.63 27.84 -15.68
N VAL A 171 -7.52 29.10 -15.30
CA VAL A 171 -8.12 29.65 -14.07
C VAL A 171 -9.14 30.69 -14.49
N THR A 172 -10.36 30.53 -14.05
CA THR A 172 -11.42 31.53 -14.28
C THR A 172 -11.25 32.64 -13.26
N THR A 173 -10.79 33.81 -13.70
CA THR A 173 -10.80 35.01 -12.87
C THR A 173 -12.12 35.71 -13.07
N ASN A 174 -12.95 35.79 -12.03
CA ASN A 174 -14.03 36.76 -12.01
C ASN A 174 -13.37 38.15 -11.89
N ALA A 175 -13.23 38.88 -13.01
CA ALA A 175 -12.88 40.29 -12.93
C ALA A 175 -13.97 41.04 -12.15
N PRO A 176 -13.59 41.99 -11.30
CA PRO A 176 -14.52 42.78 -10.49
C PRO A 176 -15.49 43.60 -11.33
#